data_2c2f3541374d94e0078b7c13b2271982
#
_entry.id   2c2f3541374d94e0078b7c13b2271982
#
_cell.length_a   1.000
_cell.length_b   1.000
_cell.length_c   1.000
_cell.angle_alpha   90.00
_cell.angle_beta   90.00
_cell.angle_gamma   90.00
#
_symmetry.space_group_name_H-M   'P 1'
#
loop_
_entity.id
_entity.type
_entity.pdbx_description
1 polymer ?
#
loop_
_entity_poly.entity_id
_entity_poly.type
_entity_poly.pdbx_seq_one_letter_code
_entity_poly.pdbx_strand_id
1 'polypeptide(L)'
;HHTGASMACQLAYQFPERVSRLVLHGLPWYTWEEREERLARPHMDFSAKPDGAHLTSLWDLIGKMSRGVSTLESSHMAAFHTLWAEDRHWYAHHAAFSYDITPALEGIRVPTLNVTNTGDILHFVAARIAELRPDFEFVELDGGTSYIIRDEPDKWVGAILDFVTAVN
;
A
#
# COMPACT_ATOMS: atom_id res chain seq x y z
N HIS A 1 2.32 -3.86 3.16
CA HIS A 1 1.53 -2.65 2.93
C HIS A 1 1.85 -2.05 1.57
N HIS A 2 0.85 -1.68 0.76
CA HIS A 2 0.94 -1.11 -0.59
C HIS A 2 1.90 -1.92 -1.49
N THR A 3 2.94 -1.31 -2.08
CA THR A 3 3.91 -2.03 -2.92
C THR A 3 4.55 -3.22 -2.20
N GLY A 4 4.79 -3.12 -0.88
CA GLY A 4 5.24 -4.24 -0.05
C GLY A 4 4.22 -5.39 -0.01
N ALA A 5 2.92 -5.10 -0.08
CA ALA A 5 1.89 -6.13 -0.19
C ALA A 5 1.99 -6.90 -1.50
N SER A 6 2.32 -6.23 -2.64
CA SER A 6 2.57 -6.94 -3.90
C SER A 6 3.77 -7.88 -3.81
N MET A 7 4.85 -7.43 -3.17
CA MET A 7 6.04 -8.27 -2.96
C MET A 7 5.73 -9.49 -2.07
N ALA A 8 4.98 -9.28 -0.98
CA ALA A 8 4.58 -10.34 -0.06
C ALA A 8 3.62 -11.34 -0.73
N CYS A 9 2.66 -10.84 -1.52
CA CYS A 9 1.75 -11.64 -2.32
C CYS A 9 2.52 -12.56 -3.29
N GLN A 10 3.47 -12.00 -4.04
CA GLN A 10 4.29 -12.75 -4.98
C GLN A 10 5.17 -13.78 -4.26
N LEU A 11 5.75 -13.42 -3.11
CA LEU A 11 6.55 -14.34 -2.29
C LEU A 11 5.71 -15.52 -1.80
N ALA A 12 4.52 -15.27 -1.28
CA ALA A 12 3.63 -16.32 -0.80
C ALA A 12 3.13 -17.24 -1.92
N TYR A 13 2.97 -16.71 -3.12
CA TYR A 13 2.63 -17.50 -4.31
C TYR A 13 3.78 -18.41 -4.76
N GLN A 14 5.01 -17.86 -4.82
CA GLN A 14 6.17 -18.60 -5.33
C GLN A 14 6.76 -19.57 -4.31
N PHE A 15 6.69 -19.25 -3.02
CA PHE A 15 7.32 -20.01 -1.94
C PHE A 15 6.35 -20.23 -0.77
N PRO A 16 5.20 -20.89 -1.00
CA PRO A 16 4.17 -21.04 0.03
C PRO A 16 4.68 -21.77 1.28
N GLU A 17 5.65 -22.66 1.14
CA GLU A 17 6.27 -23.36 2.26
C GLU A 17 7.09 -22.46 3.21
N ARG A 18 7.38 -21.23 2.80
CA ARG A 18 8.11 -20.23 3.58
C ARG A 18 7.21 -19.22 4.25
N VAL A 19 5.91 -19.27 4.00
CA VAL A 19 4.92 -18.29 4.50
C VAL A 19 3.84 -19.03 5.26
N SER A 20 3.81 -18.88 6.57
CA SER A 20 2.78 -19.48 7.42
C SER A 20 1.44 -18.74 7.32
N ARG A 21 1.47 -17.42 7.22
CA ARG A 21 0.32 -16.52 7.11
C ARG A 21 0.71 -15.27 6.32
N LEU A 22 -0.25 -14.69 5.64
CA LEU A 22 -0.05 -13.47 4.84
C LEU A 22 -1.06 -12.40 5.27
N VAL A 23 -0.57 -11.20 5.56
CA VAL A 23 -1.40 -10.01 5.77
C VAL A 23 -1.14 -9.03 4.65
N LEU A 24 -2.18 -8.69 3.90
CA LEU A 24 -2.13 -7.73 2.79
C LEU A 24 -2.93 -6.49 3.18
N HIS A 25 -2.28 -5.34 3.22
CA HIS A 25 -2.94 -4.05 3.43
C HIS A 25 -2.71 -3.15 2.21
N GLY A 26 -3.81 -2.73 1.58
CA GLY A 26 -3.76 -1.86 0.42
C GLY A 26 -2.96 -2.47 -0.74
N LEU A 27 -3.19 -3.75 -1.06
CA LEU A 27 -2.55 -4.39 -2.21
C LEU A 27 -2.93 -3.65 -3.50
N PRO A 28 -1.98 -3.09 -4.27
CA PRO A 28 -2.26 -2.43 -5.54
C PRO A 28 -2.55 -3.46 -6.63
N TRP A 29 -3.82 -3.83 -6.76
CA TRP A 29 -4.34 -4.70 -7.81
C TRP A 29 -5.24 -3.90 -8.75
N TYR A 30 -4.80 -3.76 -9.99
CA TYR A 30 -5.41 -2.90 -10.99
C TYR A 30 -5.78 -3.68 -12.25
N THR A 31 -6.86 -3.26 -12.93
CA THR A 31 -7.16 -3.73 -14.29
C THR A 31 -6.07 -3.28 -15.26
N TRP A 32 -6.07 -3.86 -16.46
CA TRP A 32 -5.16 -3.43 -17.51
C TRP A 32 -5.27 -1.92 -17.80
N GLU A 33 -6.48 -1.42 -17.97
CA GLU A 33 -6.77 -0.02 -18.26
C GLU A 33 -6.31 0.90 -17.11
N GLU A 34 -6.56 0.50 -15.86
CA GLU A 34 -6.11 1.24 -14.69
C GLU A 34 -4.58 1.30 -14.60
N ARG A 35 -3.88 0.25 -15.01
CA ARG A 35 -2.41 0.22 -15.06
C ARG A 35 -1.87 1.14 -16.15
N GLU A 36 -2.41 1.03 -17.37
CA GLU A 36 -2.05 1.89 -18.50
C GLU A 36 -2.21 3.38 -18.16
N GLU A 37 -3.36 3.75 -17.56
CA GLU A 37 -3.60 5.12 -17.11
C GLU A 37 -2.55 5.61 -16.10
N ARG A 38 -2.16 4.76 -15.14
CA ARG A 38 -1.16 5.12 -14.12
C ARG A 38 0.24 5.23 -14.71
N LEU A 39 0.61 4.34 -15.61
CA LEU A 39 1.92 4.36 -16.28
C LEU A 39 2.06 5.55 -17.24
N ALA A 40 0.95 6.01 -17.83
CA ALA A 40 0.96 7.20 -18.69
C ALA A 40 1.13 8.52 -17.93
N ARG A 41 0.91 8.53 -16.59
CA ARG A 41 1.09 9.74 -15.78
C ARG A 41 2.58 10.03 -15.62
N PRO A 42 3.01 11.27 -15.84
CA PRO A 42 4.39 11.65 -15.52
C PRO A 42 4.64 11.51 -14.02
N HIS A 43 5.79 10.96 -13.65
CA HIS A 43 6.20 11.00 -12.24
C HIS A 43 6.59 12.42 -11.85
N MET A 44 6.32 12.74 -10.59
CA MET A 44 6.65 14.06 -10.06
C MET A 44 8.16 14.17 -9.86
N ASP A 45 8.71 15.29 -10.27
CA ASP A 45 10.11 15.64 -10.06
C ASP A 45 10.26 16.44 -8.76
N PHE A 46 10.93 15.84 -7.78
CA PHE A 46 11.31 16.45 -6.52
C PHE A 46 12.82 16.74 -6.43
N SER A 47 13.50 16.86 -7.57
CA SER A 47 14.88 17.29 -7.62
C SER A 47 15.07 18.65 -6.96
N ALA A 48 16.23 18.86 -6.34
CA ALA A 48 16.54 20.11 -5.65
C ALA A 48 16.42 21.33 -6.58
N LYS A 49 15.64 22.31 -6.16
CA LYS A 49 15.44 23.59 -6.85
C LYS A 49 15.99 24.73 -6.00
N PRO A 50 16.66 25.75 -6.61
CA PRO A 50 17.30 26.83 -5.86
C PRO A 50 16.36 27.62 -4.96
N ASP A 51 15.08 27.73 -5.32
CA ASP A 51 14.02 28.42 -4.59
C ASP A 51 13.31 27.55 -3.54
N GLY A 52 13.68 26.27 -3.40
CA GLY A 52 13.03 25.34 -2.48
C GLY A 52 11.63 24.86 -2.92
N ALA A 53 11.17 25.21 -4.12
CA ALA A 53 9.81 24.85 -4.59
C ALA A 53 9.53 23.34 -4.59
N HIS A 54 10.54 22.50 -4.72
CA HIS A 54 10.38 21.03 -4.62
C HIS A 54 9.91 20.58 -3.23
N LEU A 55 10.31 21.26 -2.16
CA LEU A 55 9.91 20.94 -0.78
C LEU A 55 8.44 21.27 -0.56
N THR A 56 8.00 22.45 -0.98
CA THR A 56 6.60 22.87 -0.86
C THR A 56 5.68 22.03 -1.72
N SER A 57 6.09 21.71 -2.95
CA SER A 57 5.32 20.86 -3.86
C SER A 57 5.14 19.43 -3.30
N LEU A 58 6.20 18.87 -2.69
CA LEU A 58 6.11 17.56 -2.04
C LEU A 58 5.20 17.60 -0.81
N TRP A 59 5.33 18.64 0.02
CA TRP A 59 4.49 18.82 1.21
C TRP A 59 3.00 18.93 0.86
N ASP A 60 2.67 19.71 -0.17
CA ASP A 60 1.32 19.86 -0.68
C ASP A 60 0.75 18.54 -1.24
N LEU A 61 1.59 17.77 -1.94
CA LEU A 61 1.19 16.45 -2.43
C LEU A 61 0.84 15.50 -1.28
N ILE A 62 1.69 15.42 -0.25
CA ILE A 62 1.46 14.57 0.92
C ILE A 62 0.15 14.97 1.62
N GLY A 63 -0.09 16.27 1.80
CA GLY A 63 -1.34 16.77 2.36
C GLY A 63 -2.57 16.35 1.55
N LYS A 64 -2.49 16.40 0.23
CA LYS A 64 -3.57 15.96 -0.67
C LYS A 64 -3.81 14.44 -0.59
N MET A 65 -2.75 13.65 -0.57
CA MET A 65 -2.84 12.17 -0.49
C MET A 65 -3.41 11.71 0.84
N SER A 66 -3.10 12.40 1.92
CA SER A 66 -3.62 12.10 3.27
C SER A 66 -4.96 12.79 3.56
N ARG A 67 -5.53 13.51 2.61
CA ARG A 67 -6.75 14.33 2.79
C ARG A 67 -6.66 15.29 3.98
N GLY A 68 -5.45 15.70 4.38
CA GLY A 68 -5.19 16.60 5.49
C GLY A 68 -5.40 16.00 6.89
N VAL A 69 -5.57 14.67 7.02
CA VAL A 69 -5.86 14.03 8.32
C VAL A 69 -4.68 13.22 8.90
N SER A 70 -3.57 13.06 8.18
CA SER A 70 -2.38 12.43 8.76
C SER A 70 -1.69 13.36 9.76
N THR A 71 -0.94 12.75 10.70
CA THR A 71 -0.15 13.53 11.66
C THR A 71 0.95 14.33 10.97
N LEU A 72 1.38 15.43 11.59
CA LEU A 72 2.52 16.20 11.08
C LEU A 72 3.79 15.35 11.03
N GLU A 73 3.98 14.46 12.00
CA GLU A 73 5.11 13.53 12.05
C GLU A 73 5.09 12.57 10.86
N SER A 74 3.96 11.94 10.56
CA SER A 74 3.83 11.04 9.41
C SER A 74 4.04 11.76 8.09
N SER A 75 3.51 12.98 7.96
CA SER A 75 3.73 13.82 6.79
C SER A 75 5.19 14.20 6.63
N HIS A 76 5.87 14.57 7.72
CA HIS A 76 7.30 14.88 7.73
C HIS A 76 8.14 13.66 7.32
N MET A 77 7.86 12.49 7.87
CA MET A 77 8.58 11.26 7.52
C MET A 77 8.32 10.82 6.08
N ALA A 78 7.11 11.00 5.57
CA ALA A 78 6.81 10.74 4.16
C ALA A 78 7.63 11.65 3.23
N ALA A 79 7.72 12.95 3.56
CA ALA A 79 8.56 13.89 2.82
C ALA A 79 10.04 13.50 2.88
N PHE A 80 10.55 13.18 4.08
CA PHE A 80 11.92 12.76 4.28
C PHE A 80 12.28 11.52 3.45
N HIS A 81 11.45 10.47 3.48
CA HIS A 81 11.70 9.25 2.71
C HIS A 81 11.66 9.49 1.21
N THR A 82 10.75 10.35 0.72
CA THR A 82 10.68 10.68 -0.70
C THR A 82 11.93 11.42 -1.16
N LEU A 83 12.37 12.42 -0.40
CA LEU A 83 13.60 13.17 -0.69
C LEU A 83 14.87 12.29 -0.58
N TRP A 84 14.90 11.39 0.41
CA TRP A 84 16.01 10.44 0.58
C TRP A 84 16.12 9.46 -0.59
N ALA A 85 15.00 9.08 -1.20
CA ALA A 85 14.99 8.20 -2.37
C ALA A 85 15.44 8.91 -3.66
N GLU A 86 15.57 10.23 -3.63
CA GLU A 86 16.00 11.06 -4.77
C GLU A 86 15.15 10.78 -6.03
N ASP A 87 15.79 10.58 -7.18
CA ASP A 87 15.16 10.27 -8.47
C ASP A 87 14.56 8.86 -8.56
N ARG A 88 14.75 8.03 -7.53
CA ARG A 88 14.23 6.64 -7.45
C ARG A 88 12.91 6.51 -6.70
N HIS A 89 12.38 7.59 -6.12
CA HIS A 89 11.15 7.56 -5.29
C HIS A 89 9.94 6.97 -6.03
N TRP A 90 9.89 7.05 -7.35
CA TRP A 90 8.79 6.56 -8.19
C TRP A 90 8.96 5.10 -8.63
N TYR A 91 10.14 4.47 -8.49
CA TYR A 91 10.44 3.12 -8.99
C TYR A 91 9.49 2.06 -8.44
N ALA A 92 9.19 2.12 -7.15
CA ALA A 92 8.28 1.18 -6.50
C ALA A 92 6.84 1.27 -7.05
N HIS A 93 6.36 2.48 -7.31
CA HIS A 93 5.05 2.70 -7.92
C HIS A 93 5.04 2.22 -9.36
N HIS A 94 6.06 2.55 -10.14
CA HIS A 94 6.19 2.09 -11.52
C HIS A 94 6.19 0.56 -11.60
N ALA A 95 6.94 -0.10 -10.73
CA ALA A 95 6.96 -1.56 -10.65
C ALA A 95 5.57 -2.13 -10.31
N ALA A 96 4.85 -1.54 -9.34
CA ALA A 96 3.50 -1.97 -8.98
C ALA A 96 2.47 -1.77 -10.10
N PHE A 97 2.64 -0.73 -10.93
CA PHE A 97 1.74 -0.47 -12.08
C PHE A 97 2.10 -1.34 -13.29
N SER A 98 3.38 -1.66 -13.49
CA SER A 98 3.84 -2.48 -14.61
C SER A 98 3.57 -3.97 -14.40
N TYR A 99 3.54 -4.42 -13.14
CA TYR A 99 3.44 -5.82 -12.81
C TYR A 99 1.99 -6.29 -12.68
N ASP A 100 1.64 -7.37 -13.38
CA ASP A 100 0.35 -8.02 -13.20
C ASP A 100 0.41 -9.01 -12.02
N ILE A 101 -0.12 -8.60 -10.88
CA ILE A 101 -0.17 -9.41 -9.68
C ILE A 101 -1.31 -10.44 -9.67
N THR A 102 -2.22 -10.39 -10.65
CA THR A 102 -3.41 -11.23 -10.70
C THR A 102 -3.11 -12.72 -10.57
N PRO A 103 -2.13 -13.30 -11.32
CA PRO A 103 -1.83 -14.74 -11.19
C PRO A 103 -1.36 -15.13 -9.78
N ALA A 104 -0.60 -14.26 -9.12
CA ALA A 104 -0.16 -14.49 -7.75
C ALA A 104 -1.33 -14.39 -6.77
N LEU A 105 -2.15 -13.35 -6.89
CA LEU A 105 -3.32 -13.13 -6.03
C LEU A 105 -4.32 -14.29 -6.12
N GLU A 106 -4.59 -14.81 -7.31
CA GLU A 106 -5.46 -15.97 -7.53
C GLU A 106 -4.83 -17.29 -7.04
N GLY A 107 -3.50 -17.38 -7.13
CA GLY A 107 -2.74 -18.60 -6.86
C GLY A 107 -2.33 -18.83 -5.41
N ILE A 108 -2.45 -17.83 -4.50
CA ILE A 108 -2.11 -17.97 -3.08
C ILE A 108 -2.90 -19.11 -2.43
N ARG A 109 -2.21 -19.94 -1.64
CA ARG A 109 -2.77 -21.06 -0.89
C ARG A 109 -2.59 -20.97 0.63
N VAL A 110 -1.80 -20.02 1.09
CA VAL A 110 -1.58 -19.80 2.53
C VAL A 110 -2.72 -19.01 3.16
N PRO A 111 -3.01 -19.19 4.46
CA PRO A 111 -3.99 -18.37 5.16
C PRO A 111 -3.68 -16.88 4.96
N THR A 112 -4.65 -16.12 4.50
CA THR A 112 -4.45 -14.73 4.11
C THR A 112 -5.52 -13.84 4.71
N LEU A 113 -5.09 -12.70 5.26
CA LEU A 113 -5.94 -11.62 5.74
C LEU A 113 -5.78 -10.40 4.82
N ASN A 114 -6.87 -9.96 4.21
CA ASN A 114 -6.95 -8.71 3.47
C ASN A 114 -7.44 -7.60 4.42
N VAL A 115 -6.55 -6.67 4.76
CA VAL A 115 -6.84 -5.54 5.64
C VAL A 115 -6.96 -4.27 4.83
N THR A 116 -7.88 -3.41 5.20
CA THR A 116 -7.99 -2.06 4.65
C THR A 116 -8.48 -1.07 5.70
N ASN A 117 -8.44 0.21 5.37
CA ASN A 117 -9.12 1.25 6.13
C ASN A 117 -9.80 2.24 5.19
N THR A 118 -10.91 2.83 5.63
CA THR A 118 -11.78 3.65 4.77
C THR A 118 -11.11 4.92 4.25
N GLY A 119 -10.03 5.39 4.90
CA GLY A 119 -9.23 6.53 4.45
C GLY A 119 -8.01 6.16 3.60
N ASP A 120 -7.75 4.88 3.32
CA ASP A 120 -6.68 4.48 2.41
C ASP A 120 -7.03 4.80 0.95
N ILE A 121 -6.04 5.26 0.18
CA ILE A 121 -6.23 5.52 -1.26
C ILE A 121 -6.52 4.26 -2.08
N LEU A 122 -6.18 3.07 -1.55
CA LEU A 122 -6.44 1.76 -2.15
C LEU A 122 -7.62 1.02 -1.51
N HIS A 123 -8.41 1.68 -0.67
CA HIS A 123 -9.58 1.08 -0.03
C HIS A 123 -10.51 0.38 -1.04
N PHE A 124 -10.79 1.03 -2.18
CA PHE A 124 -11.64 0.48 -3.24
C PHE A 124 -11.11 -0.83 -3.84
N VAL A 125 -9.79 -1.05 -3.81
CA VAL A 125 -9.17 -2.29 -4.31
C VAL A 125 -9.42 -3.44 -3.34
N ALA A 126 -9.39 -3.18 -2.03
CA ALA A 126 -9.58 -4.21 -1.02
C ALA A 126 -10.96 -4.88 -1.11
N ALA A 127 -12.01 -4.12 -1.42
CA ALA A 127 -13.34 -4.66 -1.66
C ALA A 127 -13.37 -5.60 -2.88
N ARG A 128 -12.73 -5.21 -3.98
CA ARG A 128 -12.60 -6.06 -5.18
C ARG A 128 -11.81 -7.35 -4.90
N ILE A 129 -10.79 -7.27 -4.05
CA ILE A 129 -10.02 -8.46 -3.64
C ILE A 129 -10.90 -9.40 -2.80
N ALA A 130 -11.72 -8.88 -1.90
CA ALA A 130 -12.64 -9.69 -1.10
C ALA A 130 -13.69 -10.42 -1.98
N GLU A 131 -14.13 -9.81 -3.07
CA GLU A 131 -15.01 -10.45 -4.06
C GLU A 131 -14.28 -11.56 -4.84
N LEU A 132 -13.04 -11.33 -5.25
CA LEU A 132 -12.23 -12.30 -6.00
C LEU A 132 -11.80 -13.48 -5.12
N ARG A 133 -11.45 -13.20 -3.86
CA ARG A 133 -10.90 -14.16 -2.89
C ARG A 133 -11.75 -14.18 -1.61
N PRO A 134 -12.98 -14.73 -1.69
CA PRO A 134 -13.87 -14.86 -0.52
C PRO A 134 -13.34 -15.84 0.54
N ASP A 135 -12.29 -16.59 0.22
CA ASP A 135 -11.55 -17.44 1.15
C ASP A 135 -10.54 -16.69 2.02
N PHE A 136 -10.21 -15.44 1.67
CA PHE A 136 -9.40 -14.58 2.53
C PHE A 136 -10.24 -14.01 3.67
N GLU A 137 -9.64 -13.95 4.87
CA GLU A 137 -10.25 -13.13 5.92
C GLU A 137 -10.22 -11.65 5.50
N PHE A 138 -11.24 -10.90 5.87
CA PHE A 138 -11.35 -9.49 5.50
C PHE A 138 -11.62 -8.62 6.73
N VAL A 139 -10.79 -7.59 6.91
CA VAL A 139 -10.96 -6.60 7.97
C VAL A 139 -10.91 -5.20 7.39
N GLU A 140 -11.95 -4.42 7.66
CA GLU A 140 -12.02 -3.00 7.33
C GLU A 140 -11.99 -2.16 8.60
N LEU A 141 -11.03 -1.23 8.68
CA LEU A 141 -10.92 -0.27 9.77
C LEU A 141 -11.57 1.05 9.36
N ASP A 142 -12.32 1.65 10.27
CA ASP A 142 -12.91 2.97 10.02
C ASP A 142 -11.86 4.08 10.14
N GLY A 143 -11.89 5.04 9.20
CA GLY A 143 -11.01 6.22 9.18
C GLY A 143 -9.57 5.90 8.77
N GLY A 144 -8.63 6.59 9.42
CA GLY A 144 -7.19 6.53 9.12
C GLY A 144 -6.83 7.12 7.75
N THR A 145 -5.59 6.88 7.35
CA THR A 145 -5.05 7.25 6.03
C THR A 145 -4.20 6.11 5.50
N SER A 146 -3.54 6.30 4.36
CA SER A 146 -2.49 5.38 3.89
C SER A 146 -1.28 5.28 4.85
N TYR A 147 -1.25 6.08 5.91
CA TYR A 147 -0.23 6.03 6.97
C TYR A 147 -0.74 5.41 8.28
N ILE A 148 -1.89 4.74 8.29
CA ILE A 148 -2.55 4.18 9.49
C ILE A 148 -1.61 3.33 10.35
N ILE A 149 -0.69 2.59 9.73
CA ILE A 149 0.29 1.75 10.45
C ILE A 149 1.20 2.59 11.36
N ARG A 150 1.43 3.85 11.01
CA ARG A 150 2.21 4.80 11.80
C ARG A 150 1.33 5.65 12.71
N ASP A 151 0.21 6.15 12.17
CA ASP A 151 -0.64 7.12 12.86
C ASP A 151 -1.50 6.46 13.95
N GLU A 152 -1.94 5.21 13.72
CA GLU A 152 -2.81 4.45 14.60
C GLU A 152 -2.30 2.99 14.78
N PRO A 153 -1.04 2.80 15.28
CA PRO A 153 -0.41 1.47 15.30
C PRO A 153 -1.19 0.46 16.14
N ASP A 154 -1.73 0.86 17.29
CA ASP A 154 -2.48 -0.04 18.17
C ASP A 154 -3.76 -0.55 17.51
N LYS A 155 -4.45 0.32 16.78
CA LYS A 155 -5.66 -0.03 16.03
C LYS A 155 -5.34 -1.03 14.92
N TRP A 156 -4.26 -0.78 14.17
CA TRP A 156 -3.85 -1.65 13.08
C TRP A 156 -3.34 -3.01 13.61
N VAL A 157 -2.51 -3.01 14.64
CA VAL A 157 -2.02 -4.25 15.28
C VAL A 157 -3.18 -5.05 15.85
N GLY A 158 -4.12 -4.41 16.55
CA GLY A 158 -5.31 -5.07 17.09
C GLY A 158 -6.12 -5.78 16.00
N ALA A 159 -6.22 -5.20 14.81
CA ALA A 159 -6.96 -5.78 13.70
C ALA A 159 -6.33 -7.06 13.11
N ILE A 160 -5.03 -7.25 13.28
CA ILE A 160 -4.32 -8.41 12.70
C ILE A 160 -3.87 -9.43 13.74
N LEU A 161 -3.90 -9.08 15.02
CA LEU A 161 -3.26 -9.85 16.08
C LEU A 161 -3.81 -11.28 16.17
N ASP A 162 -5.13 -11.44 16.19
CA ASP A 162 -5.76 -12.75 16.29
C ASP A 162 -5.42 -13.63 15.09
N PHE A 163 -5.40 -13.05 13.90
CA PHE A 163 -5.03 -13.76 12.68
C PHE A 163 -3.57 -14.23 12.71
N VAL A 164 -2.63 -13.38 13.11
CA VAL A 164 -1.19 -13.75 13.08
C VAL A 164 -0.79 -14.70 14.22
N THR A 165 -1.54 -14.68 15.34
CA THR A 165 -1.27 -15.53 16.52
C THR A 165 -2.09 -16.81 16.57
N ALA A 166 -3.09 -16.99 15.69
CA ALA A 166 -3.90 -18.19 15.65
C ALA A 166 -3.01 -19.44 15.52
N VAL A 167 -3.25 -20.43 16.36
CA VAL A 167 -2.56 -21.74 16.32
C VAL A 167 -3.25 -22.61 15.27
N ASN A 168 -2.49 -23.15 14.34
CA ASN A 168 -3.00 -24.12 13.35
C ASN A 168 -3.21 -25.49 13.98
#